data_ca117b6da95171a1c5ed8d6eea397080
#
_entry.id   ca117b6da95171a1c5ed8d6eea397080
#
_cell.length_a   1.000
_cell.length_b   1.000
_cell.length_c   1.000
_cell.angle_alpha   90.00
_cell.angle_beta   90.00
_cell.angle_gamma   90.00
#
_symmetry.space_group_name_H-M   'P 1'
#
loop_
_entity.id
_entity.type
_entity.pdbx_description
1 polymer ?
#
loop_
_entity_poly.entity_id
_entity_poly.type
_entity_poly.pdbx_seq_one_letter_code
_entity_poly.pdbx_strand_id
1 'polypeptide(L)'
;MIVYKGTNKDMKSHGFQFELGKEYVEEEAELCVKGFHGCEYPLDVFRYYVPADSRFFVADLDGVTDGEEDDSKRAGTKIKLRAEIGISGIVKAAVEYIKEKAESSNNQTGDYSAATNTGNWSAATNTGFWSAATNTGDGSAATNTGNRSAATNTGDCSAATNTGKRSAATNTGDWSAATNTGDRSAATNTGNRSVANNTGNWSAATNTGYCSAATVEGQDSVAVVTGFNSKASGAVGCWLVLTERGDWNGATYPIKEVRAVKVDGEIIKPGVFYKLENGEVVEA
;
A
#
# COMPACT_ATOMS: atom_id res chain seq x y z
N MET A 1 -7.68 -13.81 -17.39
CA MET A 1 -6.65 -13.72 -16.34
C MET A 1 -7.15 -12.90 -15.15
N ILE A 2 -6.56 -13.05 -13.97
CA ILE A 2 -6.84 -12.20 -12.81
C ILE A 2 -5.95 -10.96 -12.91
N VAL A 3 -6.53 -9.78 -12.68
CA VAL A 3 -5.83 -8.51 -12.59
C VAL A 3 -6.35 -7.67 -11.42
N TYR A 4 -5.60 -6.62 -11.05
CA TYR A 4 -5.98 -5.65 -10.04
C TYR A 4 -6.32 -4.32 -10.70
N LYS A 5 -7.47 -3.76 -10.33
CA LYS A 5 -8.02 -2.54 -10.91
C LYS A 5 -8.24 -1.47 -9.85
N GLY A 6 -7.79 -0.26 -10.12
CA GLY A 6 -8.17 0.92 -9.35
C GLY A 6 -9.30 1.70 -10.02
N THR A 7 -10.07 2.41 -9.22
CA THR A 7 -11.08 3.39 -9.65
C THR A 7 -11.03 4.59 -8.71
N ASN A 8 -11.68 5.69 -9.07
CA ASN A 8 -11.98 6.75 -8.11
C ASN A 8 -13.04 6.29 -7.08
N LYS A 9 -13.38 7.17 -6.14
CA LYS A 9 -14.40 6.90 -5.09
C LYS A 9 -15.77 6.53 -5.65
N ASP A 10 -16.14 7.05 -6.82
CA ASP A 10 -17.43 6.82 -7.50
C ASP A 10 -17.42 5.55 -8.39
N MET A 11 -16.40 4.71 -8.30
CA MET A 11 -16.17 3.56 -9.18
C MET A 11 -16.00 3.94 -10.66
N LYS A 12 -15.38 5.09 -10.95
CA LYS A 12 -15.05 5.52 -12.31
C LYS A 12 -13.56 5.39 -12.59
N SER A 13 -13.24 5.04 -13.83
CA SER A 13 -11.89 5.06 -14.37
C SER A 13 -11.94 5.69 -15.77
N HIS A 14 -11.20 6.78 -16.01
CA HIS A 14 -11.22 7.53 -17.27
C HIS A 14 -12.63 7.89 -17.76
N GLY A 15 -13.53 8.23 -16.81
CA GLY A 15 -14.93 8.59 -17.13
C GLY A 15 -15.87 7.39 -17.27
N PHE A 16 -15.37 6.18 -17.40
CA PHE A 16 -16.20 4.96 -17.50
C PHE A 16 -16.67 4.52 -16.10
N GLN A 17 -17.98 4.24 -15.98
CA GLN A 17 -18.61 3.80 -14.73
C GLN A 17 -18.59 2.29 -14.61
N PHE A 18 -18.02 1.78 -13.51
CA PHE A 18 -18.03 0.36 -13.17
C PHE A 18 -19.09 0.03 -12.11
N GLU A 19 -19.56 -1.21 -12.12
CA GLU A 19 -20.43 -1.82 -11.11
C GLU A 19 -19.84 -3.17 -10.71
N LEU A 20 -19.86 -3.49 -9.43
CA LEU A 20 -19.36 -4.77 -8.94
C LEU A 20 -20.18 -5.94 -9.49
N GLY A 21 -19.50 -6.97 -9.97
CA GLY A 21 -20.12 -8.17 -10.53
C GLY A 21 -20.63 -8.05 -11.96
N LYS A 22 -20.69 -6.84 -12.51
CA LYS A 22 -21.11 -6.61 -13.90
C LYS A 22 -19.95 -6.81 -14.86
N GLU A 23 -20.26 -7.42 -15.99
CA GLU A 23 -19.33 -7.66 -17.08
C GLU A 23 -19.48 -6.57 -18.14
N TYR A 24 -18.34 -6.11 -18.66
CA TYR A 24 -18.26 -5.10 -19.71
C TYR A 24 -17.42 -5.64 -20.86
N VAL A 25 -17.80 -5.29 -22.08
CA VAL A 25 -17.17 -5.77 -23.32
C VAL A 25 -16.92 -4.59 -24.25
N GLU A 26 -15.75 -4.55 -24.85
CA GLU A 26 -15.31 -3.64 -25.91
C GLU A 26 -14.91 -4.47 -27.14
N GLU A 27 -15.00 -3.90 -28.34
CA GLU A 27 -14.67 -4.61 -29.58
C GLU A 27 -13.16 -4.85 -29.71
N GLU A 28 -12.33 -3.93 -29.20
CA GLU A 28 -10.89 -3.96 -29.32
C GLU A 28 -10.21 -3.52 -28.02
N ALA A 29 -9.00 -4.01 -27.82
CA ALA A 29 -8.15 -3.58 -26.72
C ALA A 29 -6.75 -3.26 -27.24
N GLU A 30 -6.20 -2.14 -26.76
CA GLU A 30 -4.84 -1.68 -27.05
C GLU A 30 -4.28 -1.00 -25.80
N LEU A 31 -3.08 -1.37 -25.41
CA LEU A 31 -2.47 -0.89 -24.16
C LEU A 31 -2.38 0.64 -24.17
N CYS A 32 -2.86 1.27 -23.09
CA CYS A 32 -2.90 2.72 -22.89
C CYS A 32 -3.81 3.52 -23.87
N VAL A 33 -4.46 2.89 -24.82
CA VAL A 33 -5.28 3.54 -25.86
C VAL A 33 -6.78 3.22 -25.71
N LYS A 34 -7.15 1.94 -25.73
CA LYS A 34 -8.55 1.50 -25.67
C LYS A 34 -8.72 0.15 -24.97
N GLY A 35 -9.98 -0.20 -24.64
CA GLY A 35 -10.31 -1.38 -23.88
C GLY A 35 -10.17 -1.20 -22.37
N PHE A 36 -10.28 -2.28 -21.64
CA PHE A 36 -10.19 -2.28 -20.18
C PHE A 36 -8.78 -2.61 -19.73
N HIS A 37 -8.30 -1.93 -18.69
CA HIS A 37 -6.94 -2.07 -18.18
C HIS A 37 -6.93 -2.52 -16.72
N GLY A 38 -6.00 -3.38 -16.36
CA GLY A 38 -5.69 -3.80 -15.00
C GLY A 38 -4.23 -4.18 -14.88
N CYS A 39 -3.71 -4.26 -13.66
CA CYS A 39 -2.33 -4.67 -13.39
C CYS A 39 -2.29 -6.14 -12.95
N GLU A 40 -1.38 -6.92 -13.48
CA GLU A 40 -1.16 -8.30 -13.07
C GLU A 40 -0.50 -8.35 -11.68
N TYR A 41 0.49 -7.48 -11.45
CA TYR A 41 1.08 -7.28 -10.14
C TYR A 41 0.28 -6.26 -9.31
N PRO A 42 -0.18 -6.63 -8.09
CA PRO A 42 -1.12 -5.80 -7.33
C PRO A 42 -0.62 -4.39 -6.98
N LEU A 43 0.66 -4.21 -6.60
CA LEU A 43 1.16 -2.89 -6.21
C LEU A 43 1.34 -1.93 -7.38
N ASP A 44 1.46 -2.41 -8.62
CA ASP A 44 1.54 -1.55 -9.80
C ASP A 44 0.28 -0.68 -9.97
N VAL A 45 -0.86 -1.09 -9.40
CA VAL A 45 -2.06 -0.28 -9.41
C VAL A 45 -1.85 1.10 -8.74
N PHE A 46 -0.91 1.23 -7.80
CA PHE A 46 -0.58 2.48 -7.12
C PHE A 46 0.17 3.48 -8.02
N ARG A 47 0.76 3.03 -9.13
CA ARG A 47 1.34 3.92 -10.15
C ARG A 47 0.25 4.78 -10.80
N TYR A 48 -0.95 4.23 -10.95
CA TYR A 48 -2.08 4.85 -11.64
C TYR A 48 -3.11 5.47 -10.70
N TYR A 49 -3.29 4.87 -9.53
CA TYR A 49 -4.33 5.23 -8.56
C TYR A 49 -3.72 5.50 -7.19
N VAL A 50 -3.86 6.73 -6.71
CA VAL A 50 -3.34 7.13 -5.39
C VAL A 50 -4.04 6.32 -4.30
N PRO A 51 -3.32 5.65 -3.38
CA PRO A 51 -3.90 4.71 -2.43
C PRO A 51 -5.08 5.24 -1.62
N ALA A 52 -4.98 6.46 -1.07
CA ALA A 52 -6.02 7.02 -0.21
C ALA A 52 -7.21 7.65 -0.98
N ASP A 53 -7.08 7.84 -2.30
CA ASP A 53 -8.11 8.47 -3.15
C ASP A 53 -8.89 7.47 -4.00
N SER A 54 -8.54 6.20 -3.93
CA SER A 54 -8.98 5.19 -4.89
C SER A 54 -9.56 3.97 -4.20
N ARG A 55 -10.43 3.28 -4.92
CA ARG A 55 -10.95 1.96 -4.56
C ARG A 55 -10.25 0.90 -5.39
N PHE A 56 -10.00 -0.27 -4.81
CA PHE A 56 -9.22 -1.33 -5.42
C PHE A 56 -9.99 -2.63 -5.49
N PHE A 57 -9.89 -3.30 -6.64
CA PHE A 57 -10.68 -4.49 -6.95
C PHE A 57 -9.81 -5.58 -7.53
N VAL A 58 -10.19 -6.83 -7.24
CA VAL A 58 -9.81 -7.99 -8.06
C VAL A 58 -10.78 -8.06 -9.23
N ALA A 59 -10.26 -8.27 -10.43
CA ALA A 59 -11.05 -8.36 -11.65
C ALA A 59 -10.62 -9.53 -12.55
N ASP A 60 -11.56 -10.05 -13.33
CA ASP A 60 -11.26 -10.86 -14.50
C ASP A 60 -11.03 -9.94 -15.70
N LEU A 61 -10.00 -10.23 -16.48
CA LEU A 61 -9.68 -9.57 -17.73
C LEU A 61 -9.52 -10.65 -18.81
N ASP A 62 -10.28 -10.55 -19.90
CA ASP A 62 -10.25 -11.48 -21.04
C ASP A 62 -10.00 -10.73 -22.35
N GLY A 63 -9.59 -11.47 -23.40
CA GLY A 63 -9.18 -10.89 -24.68
C GLY A 63 -7.95 -9.99 -24.52
N VAL A 64 -6.96 -10.49 -23.76
CA VAL A 64 -5.82 -9.72 -23.29
C VAL A 64 -4.79 -9.55 -24.41
N THR A 65 -4.26 -8.32 -24.53
CA THR A 65 -3.11 -7.98 -25.38
C THR A 65 -1.80 -8.11 -24.59
N ASP A 66 -0.69 -8.29 -25.28
CA ASP A 66 0.63 -8.28 -24.68
C ASP A 66 0.90 -6.97 -23.94
N GLY A 67 1.67 -7.05 -22.84
CA GLY A 67 2.04 -5.91 -22.01
C GLY A 67 3.42 -5.35 -22.36
N GLU A 68 3.81 -4.24 -21.73
CA GLU A 68 5.17 -3.70 -21.77
C GLU A 68 6.07 -4.44 -20.76
N GLU A 69 7.39 -4.50 -21.02
CA GLU A 69 8.35 -5.22 -20.18
C GLU A 69 8.47 -4.63 -18.75
N ASP A 70 8.30 -3.31 -18.61
CA ASP A 70 8.52 -2.59 -17.33
C ASP A 70 7.24 -2.39 -16.50
N ASP A 71 6.07 -2.90 -16.96
CA ASP A 71 4.79 -2.69 -16.30
C ASP A 71 3.92 -3.96 -16.40
N SER A 72 3.34 -4.34 -15.27
CA SER A 72 2.39 -5.45 -15.23
C SER A 72 0.99 -5.12 -15.77
N LYS A 73 0.79 -3.92 -16.32
CA LYS A 73 -0.47 -3.47 -16.90
C LYS A 73 -0.82 -4.26 -18.15
N ARG A 74 -2.06 -4.67 -18.22
CA ARG A 74 -2.64 -5.40 -19.35
C ARG A 74 -3.89 -4.69 -19.84
N ALA A 75 -4.13 -4.75 -21.15
CA ALA A 75 -5.38 -4.35 -21.76
C ALA A 75 -6.17 -5.58 -22.20
N GLY A 76 -7.48 -5.51 -22.12
CA GLY A 76 -8.36 -6.59 -22.54
C GLY A 76 -9.70 -6.06 -23.06
N THR A 77 -10.36 -6.87 -23.89
CA THR A 77 -11.66 -6.53 -24.46
C THR A 77 -12.82 -6.76 -23.51
N LYS A 78 -12.61 -7.49 -22.41
CA LYS A 78 -13.66 -7.84 -21.47
C LYS A 78 -13.17 -7.75 -20.03
N ILE A 79 -13.95 -7.11 -19.17
CA ILE A 79 -13.63 -7.00 -17.75
C ILE A 79 -14.84 -7.24 -16.85
N LYS A 80 -14.61 -7.87 -15.69
CA LYS A 80 -15.59 -8.01 -14.62
C LYS A 80 -14.93 -7.79 -13.25
N LEU A 81 -15.35 -6.76 -12.50
CA LEU A 81 -14.90 -6.56 -11.13
C LEU A 81 -15.52 -7.63 -10.22
N ARG A 82 -14.69 -8.46 -9.58
CA ARG A 82 -15.14 -9.56 -8.71
C ARG A 82 -15.43 -9.11 -7.29
N ALA A 83 -14.46 -8.42 -6.69
CA ALA A 83 -14.52 -8.03 -5.28
C ALA A 83 -13.70 -6.78 -5.04
N GLU A 84 -14.19 -5.92 -4.16
CA GLU A 84 -13.39 -4.83 -3.59
C GLU A 84 -12.51 -5.38 -2.46
N ILE A 85 -11.22 -5.06 -2.49
CA ILE A 85 -10.25 -5.60 -1.53
C ILE A 85 -9.53 -4.53 -0.70
N GLY A 86 -9.70 -3.28 -1.02
CA GLY A 86 -9.03 -2.17 -0.34
C GLY A 86 -7.49 -2.25 -0.37
N ILE A 87 -6.83 -1.35 0.35
CA ILE A 87 -5.37 -1.26 0.41
C ILE A 87 -4.76 -2.53 1.04
N SER A 88 -5.28 -2.98 2.17
CA SER A 88 -4.76 -4.16 2.87
C SER A 88 -4.85 -5.43 2.01
N GLY A 89 -5.90 -5.55 1.22
CA GLY A 89 -6.07 -6.65 0.27
C GLY A 89 -5.07 -6.60 -0.88
N ILE A 90 -4.79 -5.41 -1.44
CA ILE A 90 -3.75 -5.22 -2.46
C ILE A 90 -2.38 -5.63 -1.94
N VAL A 91 -2.01 -5.18 -0.73
CA VAL A 91 -0.71 -5.54 -0.14
C VAL A 91 -0.58 -7.04 0.10
N LYS A 92 -1.63 -7.68 0.64
CA LYS A 92 -1.64 -9.13 0.84
C LYS A 92 -1.48 -9.88 -0.48
N ALA A 93 -2.23 -9.49 -1.50
CA ALA A 93 -2.15 -10.09 -2.83
C ALA A 93 -0.76 -9.91 -3.47
N ALA A 94 -0.11 -8.75 -3.27
CA ALA A 94 1.25 -8.51 -3.75
C ALA A 94 2.27 -9.44 -3.10
N VAL A 95 2.20 -9.63 -1.79
CA VAL A 95 3.10 -10.56 -1.09
C VAL A 95 2.90 -12.00 -1.59
N GLU A 96 1.65 -12.42 -1.81
CA GLU A 96 1.34 -13.75 -2.36
C GLU A 96 1.87 -13.90 -3.79
N TYR A 97 1.63 -12.90 -4.65
CA TYR A 97 2.14 -12.87 -6.02
C TYR A 97 3.67 -12.99 -6.08
N ILE A 98 4.38 -12.21 -5.26
CA ILE A 98 5.85 -12.28 -5.20
C ILE A 98 6.32 -13.66 -4.75
N LYS A 99 5.68 -14.27 -3.74
CA LYS A 99 6.04 -15.61 -3.27
C LYS A 99 5.88 -16.70 -4.34
N GLU A 100 4.86 -16.56 -5.18
CA GLU A 100 4.60 -17.47 -6.29
C GLU A 100 5.58 -17.29 -7.48
N LYS A 101 5.96 -16.04 -7.74
CA LYS A 101 6.78 -15.67 -8.89
C LYS A 101 8.27 -15.48 -8.57
N ALA A 102 8.65 -15.51 -7.29
CA ALA A 102 10.01 -15.23 -6.87
C ALA A 102 11.03 -16.16 -7.56
N GLU A 103 11.98 -15.57 -8.26
CA GLU A 103 13.12 -16.26 -8.89
C GLU A 103 14.09 -16.76 -7.84
N SER A 104 14.17 -16.04 -6.70
CA SER A 104 14.99 -16.45 -5.56
C SER A 104 14.24 -16.24 -4.25
N SER A 105 14.36 -17.20 -3.33
CA SER A 105 13.79 -17.09 -1.98
C SER A 105 14.83 -17.47 -0.93
N ASN A 106 14.84 -16.73 0.18
CA ASN A 106 15.63 -17.04 1.36
C ASN A 106 14.71 -17.16 2.57
N ASN A 107 14.52 -18.37 3.06
CA ASN A 107 13.61 -18.69 4.16
C ASN A 107 14.42 -19.14 5.38
N GLN A 108 14.23 -18.46 6.52
CA GLN A 108 14.88 -18.78 7.79
C GLN A 108 13.83 -19.00 8.89
N THR A 109 14.05 -19.97 9.75
CA THR A 109 13.12 -20.35 10.83
C THR A 109 13.73 -20.25 12.23
N GLY A 110 15.04 -20.06 12.34
CA GLY A 110 15.75 -19.98 13.61
C GLY A 110 15.61 -18.63 14.30
N ASP A 111 15.64 -18.64 15.64
CA ASP A 111 15.76 -17.42 16.44
C ASP A 111 17.10 -16.71 16.15
N TYR A 112 17.12 -15.38 16.26
CA TYR A 112 18.31 -14.55 15.96
C TYR A 112 18.85 -14.74 14.52
N SER A 113 18.03 -15.16 13.60
CA SER A 113 18.44 -15.44 12.23
C SER A 113 18.15 -14.27 11.27
N ALA A 114 18.83 -14.25 10.12
CA ALA A 114 18.64 -13.26 9.08
C ALA A 114 18.36 -13.93 7.74
N ALA A 115 17.29 -13.50 7.06
CA ALA A 115 17.02 -13.83 5.67
C ALA A 115 17.27 -12.56 4.85
N THR A 116 18.24 -12.60 3.93
CA THR A 116 18.59 -11.44 3.09
C THR A 116 18.52 -11.83 1.62
N ASN A 117 17.93 -10.97 0.81
CA ASN A 117 17.90 -11.12 -0.63
C ASN A 117 18.13 -9.77 -1.31
N THR A 118 18.85 -9.74 -2.44
CA THR A 118 19.22 -8.52 -3.17
C THR A 118 18.70 -8.48 -4.60
N GLY A 119 18.11 -9.57 -5.08
CA GLY A 119 17.57 -9.66 -6.44
C GLY A 119 16.19 -9.02 -6.58
N ASN A 120 15.87 -8.51 -7.76
CA ASN A 120 14.51 -8.13 -8.11
C ASN A 120 13.60 -9.35 -8.11
N TRP A 121 12.30 -9.16 -7.87
CA TRP A 121 11.30 -10.24 -7.81
C TRP A 121 11.72 -11.37 -6.85
N SER A 122 12.19 -11.00 -5.68
CA SER A 122 12.72 -11.95 -4.71
C SER A 122 11.99 -11.89 -3.37
N ALA A 123 12.09 -12.98 -2.60
CA ALA A 123 11.45 -13.08 -1.29
C ALA A 123 12.45 -13.42 -0.19
N ALA A 124 12.43 -12.65 0.90
CA ALA A 124 13.13 -12.95 2.14
C ALA A 124 12.09 -13.20 3.24
N THR A 125 12.06 -14.40 3.81
CA THR A 125 11.08 -14.77 4.85
C THR A 125 11.78 -15.24 6.11
N ASN A 126 11.36 -14.74 7.28
CA ASN A 126 11.87 -15.20 8.57
C ASN A 126 10.71 -15.45 9.56
N THR A 127 10.78 -16.54 10.33
CA THR A 127 9.77 -16.89 11.32
C THR A 127 10.29 -16.89 12.76
N GLY A 128 11.59 -16.72 12.96
CA GLY A 128 12.24 -16.76 14.29
C GLY A 128 12.03 -15.50 15.13
N PHE A 129 12.19 -15.63 16.45
CA PHE A 129 12.24 -14.48 17.37
C PHE A 129 13.53 -13.67 17.17
N TRP A 130 13.47 -12.33 17.36
CA TRP A 130 14.64 -11.46 17.23
C TRP A 130 15.34 -11.56 15.86
N SER A 131 14.57 -11.74 14.83
CA SER A 131 15.08 -12.06 13.50
C SER A 131 14.86 -10.93 12.50
N ALA A 132 15.59 -10.96 11.39
CA ALA A 132 15.46 -9.97 10.33
C ALA A 132 15.15 -10.63 8.98
N ALA A 133 14.21 -10.05 8.23
CA ALA A 133 14.03 -10.32 6.81
C ALA A 133 14.33 -9.03 6.04
N THR A 134 15.33 -9.05 5.15
CA THR A 134 15.75 -7.86 4.40
C THR A 134 15.73 -8.15 2.91
N ASN A 135 15.17 -7.24 2.14
CA ASN A 135 15.19 -7.29 0.68
C ASN A 135 15.56 -5.92 0.10
N THR A 136 16.36 -5.87 -0.97
CA THR A 136 16.77 -4.61 -1.61
C THR A 136 16.35 -4.51 -3.08
N GLY A 137 15.77 -5.56 -3.66
CA GLY A 137 15.34 -5.58 -5.06
C GLY A 137 13.93 -5.03 -5.27
N ASP A 138 13.66 -4.53 -6.48
CA ASP A 138 12.33 -4.07 -6.90
C ASP A 138 11.35 -5.25 -7.04
N GLY A 139 10.06 -4.97 -6.87
CA GLY A 139 9.02 -5.99 -6.94
C GLY A 139 9.18 -7.09 -5.90
N SER A 140 9.78 -6.83 -4.75
CA SER A 140 10.25 -7.85 -3.81
C SER A 140 9.49 -7.85 -2.49
N ALA A 141 9.54 -8.96 -1.73
CA ALA A 141 8.90 -9.07 -0.43
C ALA A 141 9.88 -9.44 0.70
N ALA A 142 9.83 -8.66 1.78
CA ALA A 142 10.44 -9.02 3.06
C ALA A 142 9.33 -9.36 4.06
N THR A 143 9.26 -10.60 4.53
CA THR A 143 8.22 -11.06 5.46
C THR A 143 8.83 -11.57 6.76
N ASN A 144 8.34 -11.09 7.89
CA ASN A 144 8.74 -11.62 9.20
C ASN A 144 7.50 -11.95 10.07
N THR A 145 7.47 -13.11 10.69
CA THR A 145 6.39 -13.51 11.60
C THR A 145 6.83 -13.61 13.05
N GLY A 146 8.11 -13.48 13.33
CA GLY A 146 8.68 -13.54 14.68
C GLY A 146 8.43 -12.28 15.51
N ASN A 147 8.28 -12.44 16.83
CA ASN A 147 8.22 -11.29 17.73
C ASN A 147 9.59 -10.61 17.89
N ARG A 148 9.58 -9.29 18.13
CA ARG A 148 10.78 -8.45 18.29
C ARG A 148 11.68 -8.49 17.05
N SER A 149 11.10 -8.54 15.90
CA SER A 149 11.77 -8.79 14.62
C SER A 149 11.55 -7.65 13.63
N ALA A 150 12.34 -7.63 12.57
CA ALA A 150 12.25 -6.59 11.54
C ALA A 150 12.04 -7.19 10.15
N ALA A 151 11.14 -6.56 9.37
CA ALA A 151 11.03 -6.77 7.94
C ALA A 151 11.40 -5.46 7.23
N THR A 152 12.44 -5.46 6.41
CA THR A 152 12.93 -4.26 5.71
C THR A 152 12.97 -4.49 4.21
N ASN A 153 12.42 -3.53 3.46
CA ASN A 153 12.52 -3.53 2.01
C ASN A 153 12.93 -2.13 1.50
N THR A 154 13.80 -2.06 0.49
CA THR A 154 14.28 -0.79 -0.08
C THR A 154 13.94 -0.63 -1.56
N GLY A 155 13.43 -1.66 -2.22
CA GLY A 155 13.05 -1.61 -3.64
C GLY A 155 11.69 -0.99 -3.90
N ASP A 156 11.50 -0.47 -5.11
CA ASP A 156 10.22 0.04 -5.59
C ASP A 156 9.21 -1.09 -5.82
N CYS A 157 7.91 -0.76 -5.81
CA CYS A 157 6.82 -1.73 -5.96
C CYS A 157 6.96 -2.93 -5.02
N SER A 158 7.39 -2.72 -3.79
CA SER A 158 7.82 -3.77 -2.87
C SER A 158 7.02 -3.80 -1.57
N ALA A 159 7.03 -4.94 -0.87
CA ALA A 159 6.30 -5.10 0.38
C ALA A 159 7.20 -5.53 1.55
N ALA A 160 7.11 -4.79 2.67
CA ALA A 160 7.67 -5.22 3.96
C ALA A 160 6.51 -5.59 4.88
N THR A 161 6.43 -6.84 5.32
CA THR A 161 5.33 -7.33 6.17
C THR A 161 5.86 -7.93 7.47
N ASN A 162 5.31 -7.49 8.59
CA ASN A 162 5.62 -8.08 9.89
C ASN A 162 4.32 -8.42 10.66
N THR A 163 4.24 -9.62 11.22
CA THR A 163 3.09 -10.03 12.03
C THR A 163 3.44 -10.22 13.52
N GLY A 164 4.71 -10.09 13.88
CA GLY A 164 5.19 -10.26 15.25
C GLY A 164 4.93 -9.05 16.14
N LYS A 165 4.73 -9.29 17.44
CA LYS A 165 4.61 -8.21 18.43
C LYS A 165 5.95 -7.53 18.69
N ARG A 166 5.93 -6.20 18.98
CA ARG A 166 7.12 -5.37 19.23
C ARG A 166 8.11 -5.39 18.06
N SER A 167 7.58 -5.36 16.88
CA SER A 167 8.32 -5.56 15.62
C SER A 167 8.19 -4.37 14.68
N ALA A 168 9.01 -4.32 13.65
CA ALA A 168 9.00 -3.24 12.69
C ALA A 168 8.87 -3.77 11.26
N ALA A 169 8.04 -3.11 10.45
CA ALA A 169 8.01 -3.24 9.01
C ALA A 169 8.44 -1.90 8.40
N THR A 170 9.53 -1.88 7.63
CA THR A 170 10.07 -0.66 7.03
C THR A 170 10.17 -0.82 5.52
N ASN A 171 9.68 0.17 4.79
CA ASN A 171 9.84 0.24 3.33
C ASN A 171 10.29 1.64 2.91
N THR A 172 11.21 1.75 1.97
CA THR A 172 11.71 3.04 1.46
C THR A 172 11.44 3.26 -0.02
N GLY A 173 10.97 2.25 -0.75
CA GLY A 173 10.68 2.33 -2.18
C GLY A 173 9.36 3.03 -2.51
N ASP A 174 9.27 3.62 -3.70
CA ASP A 174 8.05 4.20 -4.23
C ASP A 174 7.01 3.10 -4.60
N TRP A 175 5.72 3.45 -4.61
CA TRP A 175 4.59 2.52 -4.89
C TRP A 175 4.58 1.27 -4.01
N SER A 176 5.06 1.38 -2.80
CA SER A 176 5.38 0.26 -1.93
C SER A 176 4.53 0.23 -0.67
N ALA A 177 4.61 -0.86 0.09
CA ALA A 177 3.85 -1.01 1.31
C ALA A 177 4.67 -1.51 2.49
N ALA A 178 4.48 -0.89 3.65
CA ALA A 178 4.93 -1.39 4.94
C ALA A 178 3.71 -1.79 5.78
N THR A 179 3.59 -3.06 6.14
CA THR A 179 2.44 -3.57 6.90
C THR A 179 2.89 -4.25 8.18
N ASN A 180 2.25 -3.88 9.29
CA ASN A 180 2.47 -4.54 10.57
C ASN A 180 1.12 -4.92 11.22
N THR A 181 1.01 -6.14 11.74
CA THR A 181 -0.20 -6.60 12.43
C THR A 181 0.03 -6.89 13.92
N GLY A 182 1.26 -6.81 14.38
CA GLY A 182 1.61 -7.07 15.78
C GLY A 182 1.38 -5.87 16.70
N ASP A 183 0.99 -6.14 17.96
CA ASP A 183 0.87 -5.10 18.99
C ASP A 183 2.22 -4.46 19.33
N ARG A 184 2.20 -3.17 19.70
CA ARG A 184 3.39 -2.38 20.09
C ARG A 184 4.44 -2.33 19.00
N SER A 185 4.00 -2.20 17.77
CA SER A 185 4.83 -2.34 16.57
C SER A 185 4.76 -1.10 15.70
N ALA A 186 5.66 -1.00 14.73
CA ALA A 186 5.72 0.12 13.81
C ALA A 186 5.69 -0.33 12.35
N ALA A 187 4.90 0.36 11.54
CA ALA A 187 4.95 0.31 10.08
C ALA A 187 5.46 1.67 9.58
N THR A 188 6.60 1.71 8.89
CA THR A 188 7.19 2.94 8.39
C THR A 188 7.39 2.85 6.88
N ASN A 189 6.92 3.87 6.17
CA ASN A 189 7.16 4.00 4.74
C ASN A 189 7.65 5.41 4.40
N THR A 190 8.66 5.54 3.55
CA THR A 190 9.18 6.84 3.11
C THR A 190 9.01 7.07 1.62
N GLY A 191 8.58 6.07 0.88
CA GLY A 191 8.36 6.15 -0.57
C GLY A 191 7.10 6.92 -0.97
N ASN A 192 7.11 7.50 -2.17
CA ASN A 192 5.98 8.21 -2.73
C ASN A 192 4.87 7.25 -3.17
N ARG A 193 3.61 7.70 -3.11
CA ARG A 193 2.41 6.91 -3.46
C ARG A 193 2.38 5.55 -2.78
N SER A 194 2.83 5.51 -1.55
CA SER A 194 3.06 4.31 -0.76
C SER A 194 2.16 4.25 0.47
N VAL A 195 2.12 3.10 1.12
CA VAL A 195 1.25 2.87 2.28
C VAL A 195 2.03 2.39 3.48
N ALA A 196 1.75 2.98 4.66
CA ALA A 196 2.10 2.41 5.96
C ALA A 196 0.81 1.95 6.65
N ASN A 197 0.66 0.67 6.93
CA ASN A 197 -0.53 0.09 7.54
C ASN A 197 -0.18 -0.66 8.83
N ASN A 198 -0.90 -0.36 9.91
CA ASN A 198 -0.72 -1.06 11.18
C ASN A 198 -2.06 -1.43 11.80
N THR A 199 -2.30 -2.71 12.04
CA THR A 199 -3.53 -3.20 12.68
C THR A 199 -3.35 -3.61 14.14
N GLY A 200 -2.11 -3.57 14.65
CA GLY A 200 -1.80 -3.88 16.04
C GLY A 200 -2.15 -2.76 17.02
N ASN A 201 -2.47 -3.12 18.28
CA ASN A 201 -2.75 -2.16 19.34
C ASN A 201 -1.45 -1.47 19.81
N TRP A 202 -1.57 -0.23 20.34
CA TRP A 202 -0.45 0.59 20.84
C TRP A 202 0.68 0.71 19.82
N SER A 203 0.32 0.94 18.59
CA SER A 203 1.23 0.85 17.44
C SER A 203 1.25 2.14 16.63
N ALA A 204 2.20 2.26 15.72
CA ALA A 204 2.31 3.42 14.85
C ALA A 204 2.40 3.04 13.38
N ALA A 205 1.72 3.81 12.52
CA ALA A 205 1.92 3.82 11.08
C ALA A 205 2.46 5.19 10.68
N THR A 206 3.64 5.27 10.09
CA THR A 206 4.28 6.53 9.67
C THR A 206 4.55 6.52 8.17
N ASN A 207 4.12 7.57 7.49
CA ASN A 207 4.43 7.76 6.09
C ASN A 207 4.90 9.19 5.80
N THR A 208 6.06 9.33 5.15
CA THR A 208 6.64 10.63 4.82
C THR A 208 6.64 10.95 3.33
N GLY A 209 6.22 10.01 2.49
CA GLY A 209 6.22 10.14 1.04
C GLY A 209 5.11 11.04 0.49
N TYR A 210 5.30 11.55 -0.72
CA TYR A 210 4.32 12.33 -1.48
C TYR A 210 3.09 11.47 -1.87
N CYS A 211 1.87 12.03 -1.75
CA CYS A 211 0.61 11.34 -2.10
C CYS A 211 0.45 9.97 -1.45
N SER A 212 0.88 9.83 -0.21
CA SER A 212 0.96 8.56 0.49
C SER A 212 -0.09 8.42 1.60
N ALA A 213 -0.25 7.23 2.15
CA ALA A 213 -1.24 6.97 3.17
C ALA A 213 -0.65 6.30 4.42
N ALA A 214 -1.16 6.65 5.60
CA ALA A 214 -0.93 5.92 6.83
C ALA A 214 -2.27 5.47 7.44
N THR A 215 -2.37 4.20 7.84
CA THR A 215 -3.60 3.63 8.42
C THR A 215 -3.31 2.90 9.72
N VAL A 216 -4.14 3.13 10.73
CA VAL A 216 -4.09 2.39 11.99
C VAL A 216 -5.49 1.86 12.35
N GLU A 217 -5.57 0.57 12.70
CA GLU A 217 -6.82 -0.08 13.07
C GLU A 217 -6.81 -0.54 14.54
N GLY A 218 -5.64 -0.73 15.12
CA GLY A 218 -5.48 -1.19 16.50
C GLY A 218 -5.76 -0.08 17.52
N GLN A 219 -6.25 -0.47 18.70
CA GLN A 219 -6.59 0.45 19.77
C GLN A 219 -5.37 1.28 20.23
N ASP A 220 -5.62 2.55 20.59
CA ASP A 220 -4.61 3.49 21.13
C ASP A 220 -3.35 3.64 20.22
N SER A 221 -3.56 3.61 18.92
CA SER A 221 -2.51 3.69 17.90
C SER A 221 -2.48 5.05 17.21
N VAL A 222 -1.37 5.35 16.54
CA VAL A 222 -1.15 6.65 15.90
C VAL A 222 -0.78 6.49 14.42
N ALA A 223 -1.51 7.16 13.54
CA ALA A 223 -1.13 7.33 12.13
C ALA A 223 -0.47 8.71 11.93
N VAL A 224 0.71 8.74 11.33
CA VAL A 224 1.48 9.97 11.08
C VAL A 224 1.74 10.12 9.59
N VAL A 225 1.33 11.24 9.02
CA VAL A 225 1.67 11.59 7.64
C VAL A 225 2.32 12.97 7.59
N THR A 226 3.49 13.04 6.93
CA THR A 226 4.24 14.29 6.79
C THR A 226 4.51 14.68 5.34
N GLY A 227 4.17 13.83 4.38
CA GLY A 227 4.33 14.08 2.96
C GLY A 227 3.32 15.10 2.41
N PHE A 228 3.65 15.74 1.29
CA PHE A 228 2.72 16.60 0.57
C PHE A 228 1.53 15.77 0.05
N ASN A 229 0.31 16.30 0.21
CA ASN A 229 -0.95 15.65 -0.20
C ASN A 229 -1.10 14.21 0.33
N SER A 230 -0.63 13.96 1.56
CA SER A 230 -0.73 12.66 2.20
C SER A 230 -1.86 12.62 3.22
N LYS A 231 -2.39 11.43 3.50
CA LYS A 231 -3.63 11.23 4.22
C LYS A 231 -3.49 10.16 5.28
N ALA A 232 -4.22 10.31 6.38
CA ALA A 232 -4.26 9.31 7.44
C ALA A 232 -5.68 8.85 7.73
N SER A 233 -5.82 7.61 8.18
CA SER A 233 -7.05 6.98 8.60
C SER A 233 -6.82 6.16 9.87
N GLY A 234 -7.87 5.99 10.69
CA GLY A 234 -7.75 5.20 11.91
C GLY A 234 -9.08 4.65 12.40
N ALA A 235 -9.04 3.69 13.33
CA ALA A 235 -10.18 3.22 14.08
C ALA A 235 -10.54 4.19 15.22
N VAL A 236 -11.74 4.07 15.77
CA VAL A 236 -12.17 4.87 16.94
C VAL A 236 -11.17 4.74 18.09
N GLY A 237 -10.79 5.86 18.67
CA GLY A 237 -9.80 5.95 19.76
C GLY A 237 -8.36 6.18 19.31
N CYS A 238 -8.04 5.96 18.03
CA CYS A 238 -6.73 6.26 17.44
C CYS A 238 -6.50 7.76 17.26
N TRP A 239 -5.24 8.14 17.05
CA TRP A 239 -4.84 9.51 16.74
C TRP A 239 -4.29 9.60 15.31
N LEU A 240 -4.64 10.69 14.62
CA LEU A 240 -4.11 11.04 13.31
C LEU A 240 -3.23 12.28 13.47
N VAL A 241 -1.99 12.22 13.02
CA VAL A 241 -1.08 13.38 12.91
C VAL A 241 -0.97 13.74 11.44
N LEU A 242 -1.56 14.88 11.09
CA LEU A 242 -1.71 15.38 9.74
C LEU A 242 -0.81 16.58 9.52
N THR A 243 -0.17 16.70 8.37
CA THR A 243 0.72 17.81 8.02
C THR A 243 0.22 18.50 6.76
N GLU A 244 0.04 19.82 6.85
CA GLU A 244 -0.15 20.67 5.68
C GLU A 244 1.21 21.18 5.19
N ARG A 245 1.43 21.09 3.89
CA ARG A 245 2.62 21.64 3.25
C ARG A 245 2.24 22.74 2.27
N GLY A 246 3.10 23.73 2.17
CA GLY A 246 3.00 24.83 1.20
C GLY A 246 3.43 24.43 -0.20
N ASP A 247 3.36 25.40 -1.09
CA ASP A 247 3.82 25.25 -2.46
C ASP A 247 5.34 25.03 -2.53
N TRP A 248 5.79 24.48 -3.63
CA TRP A 248 7.21 24.28 -3.90
C TRP A 248 7.96 25.62 -3.92
N ASN A 249 8.97 25.77 -3.07
CA ASN A 249 9.75 26.99 -2.90
C ASN A 249 11.10 26.99 -3.65
N GLY A 250 11.31 26.02 -4.57
CA GLY A 250 12.57 25.81 -5.27
C GLY A 250 13.48 24.76 -4.65
N ALA A 251 13.23 24.35 -3.39
CA ALA A 251 14.01 23.36 -2.66
C ALA A 251 13.14 22.28 -1.97
N THR A 252 11.98 22.67 -1.45
CA THR A 252 11.08 21.76 -0.71
C THR A 252 9.65 22.28 -0.74
N TYR A 253 8.70 21.45 -0.32
CA TYR A 253 7.36 21.84 0.11
C TYR A 253 7.40 22.11 1.62
N PRO A 254 7.48 23.38 2.07
CA PRO A 254 7.64 23.70 3.49
C PRO A 254 6.41 23.25 4.31
N ILE A 255 6.63 22.84 5.55
CA ILE A 255 5.53 22.57 6.47
C ILE A 255 4.87 23.91 6.84
N LYS A 256 3.55 24.00 6.66
CA LYS A 256 2.72 25.13 7.12
C LYS A 256 2.15 24.87 8.50
N GLU A 257 1.60 23.68 8.70
CA GLU A 257 0.93 23.32 9.94
C GLU A 257 0.97 21.81 10.18
N VAL A 258 0.91 21.42 11.44
CA VAL A 258 0.75 20.01 11.87
C VAL A 258 -0.37 19.97 12.90
N ARG A 259 -1.33 19.07 12.72
CA ARG A 259 -2.40 18.80 13.68
C ARG A 259 -2.49 17.35 14.08
N ALA A 260 -2.75 17.15 15.36
CA ALA A 260 -3.12 15.85 15.90
C ALA A 260 -4.61 15.86 16.26
N VAL A 261 -5.37 14.90 15.72
CA VAL A 261 -6.79 14.75 15.99
C VAL A 261 -7.12 13.31 16.39
N LYS A 262 -8.08 13.15 17.31
CA LYS A 262 -8.55 11.82 17.72
C LYS A 262 -9.70 11.39 16.85
N VAL A 263 -9.69 10.14 16.42
CA VAL A 263 -10.84 9.49 15.78
C VAL A 263 -11.90 9.25 16.86
N ASP A 264 -12.91 10.12 16.91
CA ASP A 264 -13.96 10.10 17.92
C ASP A 264 -15.22 9.33 17.48
N GLY A 265 -15.35 9.08 16.18
CA GLY A 265 -16.51 8.40 15.60
C GLY A 265 -17.64 9.34 15.19
N GLU A 266 -17.57 10.63 15.54
CA GLU A 266 -18.59 11.66 15.24
C GLU A 266 -18.08 12.66 14.20
N ILE A 267 -17.07 13.47 14.54
CA ILE A 267 -16.44 14.46 13.65
C ILE A 267 -15.38 13.77 12.81
N ILE A 268 -14.50 13.03 13.45
CA ILE A 268 -13.47 12.23 12.79
C ILE A 268 -13.91 10.77 12.78
N LYS A 269 -14.43 10.33 11.63
CA LYS A 269 -15.06 9.01 11.49
C LYS A 269 -14.01 7.91 11.29
N PRO A 270 -14.23 6.70 11.82
CA PRO A 270 -13.31 5.58 11.62
C PRO A 270 -13.28 5.13 10.17
N GLY A 271 -12.09 4.74 9.70
CA GLY A 271 -11.88 4.22 8.34
C GLY A 271 -11.94 5.26 7.22
N VAL A 272 -12.27 6.51 7.54
CA VAL A 272 -12.25 7.64 6.59
C VAL A 272 -10.84 8.24 6.57
N PHE A 273 -10.35 8.56 5.39
CA PHE A 273 -9.09 9.28 5.24
C PHE A 273 -9.27 10.78 5.43
N TYR A 274 -8.33 11.36 6.18
CA TYR A 274 -8.28 12.79 6.48
C TYR A 274 -6.94 13.38 6.06
N LYS A 275 -6.97 14.64 5.63
CA LYS A 275 -5.79 15.50 5.38
C LYS A 275 -5.95 16.83 6.12
N LEU A 276 -4.85 17.58 6.23
CA LEU A 276 -4.87 18.97 6.67
C LEU A 276 -4.80 19.89 5.44
N GLU A 277 -5.76 20.79 5.29
CA GLU A 277 -5.90 21.68 4.15
C GLU A 277 -6.43 23.05 4.62
N ASN A 278 -5.70 24.13 4.31
CA ASN A 278 -5.99 25.49 4.78
C ASN A 278 -6.17 25.61 6.31
N GLY A 279 -5.36 24.85 7.05
CA GLY A 279 -5.43 24.77 8.51
C GLY A 279 -6.60 23.94 9.06
N GLU A 280 -7.42 23.31 8.23
CA GLU A 280 -8.58 22.53 8.64
C GLU A 280 -8.41 21.05 8.34
N VAL A 281 -8.94 20.19 9.22
CA VAL A 281 -8.97 18.75 9.00
C VAL A 281 -10.20 18.42 8.15
N VAL A 282 -9.96 17.94 6.94
CA VAL A 282 -11.00 17.62 5.96
C VAL A 282 -10.99 16.15 5.57
N GLU A 283 -12.16 15.61 5.24
CA GLU A 283 -12.28 14.29 4.60
C GLU A 283 -11.58 14.35 3.23
N ALA A 284 -10.79 13.34 2.89
CA ALA A 284 -9.92 13.33 1.72
C ALA A 284 -10.41 12.37 0.63
#